data_e42168aed58b9e2cc4f75edb2b48f723
#
_entry.id   e42168aed58b9e2cc4f75edb2b48f723
#
_cell.length_a   1.000
_cell.length_b   1.000
_cell.length_c   1.000
_cell.angle_alpha   90.00
_cell.angle_beta   90.00
_cell.angle_gamma   90.00
#
_symmetry.space_group_name_H-M   'P 1'
#
loop_
_entity.id
_entity.type
_entity.pdbx_description
1 polymer ?
#
loop_
_entity_poly.entity_id
_entity_poly.type
_entity_poly.pdbx_seq_one_letter_code
_entity_poly.pdbx_strand_id
1 'polypeptide(L)'
;MKQREDYGYFDYVIVGAGTAGCALANRLSADPRHRVLLVEAGGSDNYIWTKIPVGYLYCMGNPRTDWGFKTAPAAGLNGRALNYPRGRILGGCSSINGMIYMRGQARDYDQWAQMGNVGWSWEEVLPYFKKSEDYFAGDDEMHGSGGEWRVEEQRLSWDILDHFKQACVQAGIPETKDFNRGNNEGVGYFHVNQRKGWRWSSSRAFLTPIKSRK
;
A
#
# COMPACT_ATOMS: atom_id res chain seq x y z
N MET A 1 26.59 -28.46 0.87
CA MET A 1 26.21 -27.44 1.87
C MET A 1 26.55 -26.09 1.28
N LYS A 2 25.58 -25.17 1.11
CA LYS A 2 25.90 -23.78 0.74
C LYS A 2 26.66 -23.15 1.90
N GLN A 3 27.82 -22.54 1.63
CA GLN A 3 28.55 -21.77 2.63
C GLN A 3 27.62 -20.70 3.24
N ARG A 4 27.62 -20.60 4.56
CA ARG A 4 26.95 -19.48 5.25
C ARG A 4 27.74 -18.21 4.95
N GLU A 5 27.11 -17.26 4.29
CA GLU A 5 27.66 -15.93 4.09
C GLU A 5 27.47 -15.14 5.37
N ASP A 6 28.54 -14.56 5.90
CA ASP A 6 28.49 -13.66 7.03
C ASP A 6 28.41 -12.22 6.52
N TYR A 7 27.26 -11.57 6.76
CA TYR A 7 27.03 -10.19 6.38
C TYR A 7 27.43 -9.18 7.48
N GLY A 8 28.01 -9.65 8.59
CA GLY A 8 28.43 -8.83 9.72
C GLY A 8 27.31 -8.47 10.68
N TYR A 9 27.53 -7.43 11.49
CA TYR A 9 26.60 -7.00 12.54
C TYR A 9 25.70 -5.88 12.04
N PHE A 10 24.43 -5.95 12.41
CA PHE A 10 23.40 -4.92 12.13
C PHE A 10 22.61 -4.63 13.40
N ASP A 11 22.24 -3.36 13.60
CA ASP A 11 21.37 -2.95 14.71
C ASP A 11 19.93 -3.42 14.46
N TYR A 12 19.51 -3.45 13.19
CA TYR A 12 18.18 -3.89 12.80
C TYR A 12 18.26 -4.80 11.58
N VAL A 13 17.52 -5.92 11.63
CA VAL A 13 17.31 -6.82 10.50
C VAL A 13 15.83 -6.84 10.19
N ILE A 14 15.46 -6.33 9.01
CA ILE A 14 14.07 -6.26 8.52
C ILE A 14 13.86 -7.39 7.51
N VAL A 15 12.95 -8.30 7.79
CA VAL A 15 12.63 -9.43 6.91
C VAL A 15 11.40 -9.10 6.09
N GLY A 16 11.58 -8.97 4.80
CA GLY A 16 10.57 -8.60 3.80
C GLY A 16 10.55 -7.11 3.48
N ALA A 17 10.80 -6.77 2.21
CA ALA A 17 10.71 -5.42 1.67
C ALA A 17 9.31 -5.10 1.11
N GLY A 18 8.26 -5.55 1.80
CA GLY A 18 6.90 -5.11 1.56
C GLY A 18 6.68 -3.68 2.05
N THR A 19 5.43 -3.23 2.09
CA THR A 19 5.09 -1.84 2.46
C THR A 19 5.63 -1.46 3.83
N ALA A 20 5.43 -2.29 4.85
CA ALA A 20 5.92 -2.03 6.20
C ALA A 20 7.46 -2.05 6.27
N GLY A 21 8.11 -3.05 5.66
CA GLY A 21 9.57 -3.15 5.67
C GLY A 21 10.26 -2.01 4.95
N CYS A 22 9.69 -1.53 3.85
CA CYS A 22 10.19 -0.34 3.14
C CYS A 22 10.12 0.92 4.04
N ALA A 23 9.00 1.12 4.73
CA ALA A 23 8.84 2.25 5.65
C ALA A 23 9.80 2.15 6.85
N LEU A 24 9.92 0.97 7.47
CA LEU A 24 10.87 0.73 8.56
C LEU A 24 12.32 0.99 8.13
N ALA A 25 12.74 0.47 6.98
CA ALA A 25 14.08 0.69 6.45
C ALA A 25 14.36 2.18 6.27
N ASN A 26 13.39 2.93 5.73
CA ASN A 26 13.51 4.37 5.58
C ASN A 26 13.69 5.08 6.93
N ARG A 27 12.84 4.76 7.90
CA ARG A 27 12.81 5.45 9.21
C ARG A 27 14.03 5.09 10.07
N LEU A 28 14.35 3.81 10.18
CA LEU A 28 15.45 3.34 11.03
C LEU A 28 16.82 3.76 10.50
N SER A 29 17.01 3.78 9.18
CA SER A 29 18.26 4.24 8.57
C SER A 29 18.41 5.77 8.52
N ALA A 30 17.45 6.54 9.05
CA ALA A 30 17.58 7.99 9.13
C ALA A 30 18.65 8.42 10.15
N ASP A 31 18.87 7.62 11.19
CA ASP A 31 20.01 7.80 12.10
C ASP A 31 21.23 7.08 11.50
N PRO A 32 22.30 7.81 11.13
CA PRO A 32 23.48 7.22 10.50
C PRO A 32 24.28 6.29 11.44
N ARG A 33 23.97 6.28 12.71
CA ARG A 33 24.56 5.33 13.69
C ARG A 33 23.98 3.93 13.56
N HIS A 34 22.78 3.79 12.98
CA HIS A 34 22.12 2.51 12.83
C HIS A 34 22.50 1.83 11.52
N ARG A 35 22.99 0.61 11.63
CA ARG A 35 23.17 -0.30 10.49
C ARG A 35 21.92 -1.13 10.30
N VAL A 36 21.23 -0.93 9.18
CA VAL A 36 19.94 -1.57 8.90
C VAL A 36 20.09 -2.53 7.71
N LEU A 37 19.81 -3.80 7.93
CA LEU A 37 19.73 -4.82 6.88
C LEU A 37 18.26 -5.04 6.47
N LEU A 38 17.94 -4.85 5.21
CA LEU A 38 16.64 -5.21 4.63
C LEU A 38 16.80 -6.45 3.74
N VAL A 39 16.10 -7.54 4.08
CA VAL A 39 16.15 -8.82 3.36
C VAL A 39 14.83 -9.02 2.62
N GLU A 40 14.89 -9.31 1.31
CA GLU A 40 13.72 -9.56 0.47
C GLU A 40 13.90 -10.89 -0.29
N ALA A 41 12.85 -11.71 -0.30
CA ALA A 41 12.85 -13.00 -1.01
C ALA A 41 12.70 -12.86 -2.52
N GLY A 42 12.07 -11.76 -2.96
CA GLY A 42 11.85 -11.46 -4.37
C GLY A 42 12.98 -10.66 -5.00
N GLY A 43 12.78 -10.32 -6.26
CA GLY A 43 13.73 -9.54 -7.03
C GLY A 43 13.52 -8.02 -6.93
N SER A 44 14.32 -7.30 -7.72
CA SER A 44 14.19 -5.86 -7.90
C SER A 44 12.84 -5.50 -8.55
N ASP A 45 12.27 -4.36 -8.14
CA ASP A 45 11.09 -3.75 -8.77
C ASP A 45 11.39 -3.06 -10.11
N ASN A 46 12.59 -3.25 -10.66
CA ASN A 46 12.95 -2.73 -11.98
C ASN A 46 12.37 -3.60 -13.11
N TYR A 47 11.03 -3.60 -13.18
CA TYR A 47 10.23 -4.30 -14.17
C TYR A 47 9.12 -3.35 -14.63
N ILE A 48 8.97 -3.16 -15.94
CA ILE A 48 8.10 -2.13 -16.50
C ILE A 48 6.65 -2.22 -15.98
N TRP A 49 6.12 -3.42 -15.86
CA TRP A 49 4.74 -3.65 -15.41
C TRP A 49 4.49 -3.25 -13.94
N THR A 50 5.54 -3.21 -13.11
CA THR A 50 5.43 -2.67 -11.75
C THR A 50 5.43 -1.14 -11.70
N LYS A 51 5.66 -0.47 -12.83
CA LYS A 51 5.68 1.00 -12.93
C LYS A 51 4.37 1.53 -13.50
N ILE A 52 3.73 0.79 -14.37
CA ILE A 52 2.51 1.18 -15.09
C ILE A 52 1.27 0.77 -14.26
N PRO A 53 0.25 1.65 -14.09
CA PRO A 53 -0.95 1.32 -13.32
C PRO A 53 -1.62 0.00 -13.73
N VAL A 54 -1.92 -0.20 -15.01
CA VAL A 54 -2.54 -1.42 -15.54
C VAL A 54 -1.63 -2.65 -15.46
N GLY A 55 -0.35 -2.44 -15.20
CA GLY A 55 0.68 -3.48 -15.13
C GLY A 55 0.41 -4.57 -14.06
N TYR A 56 -0.47 -4.31 -13.08
CA TYR A 56 -0.85 -5.32 -12.10
C TYR A 56 -1.41 -6.59 -12.76
N LEU A 57 -2.09 -6.47 -13.91
CA LEU A 57 -2.61 -7.60 -14.69
C LEU A 57 -1.49 -8.54 -15.18
N TYR A 58 -0.27 -8.04 -15.38
CA TYR A 58 0.91 -8.80 -15.82
C TYR A 58 1.82 -9.20 -14.65
N CYS A 59 1.56 -8.69 -13.46
CA CYS A 59 2.33 -8.98 -12.26
C CYS A 59 1.67 -10.07 -11.40
N MET A 60 0.35 -10.08 -11.30
CA MET A 60 -0.39 -11.10 -10.56
C MET A 60 -0.31 -12.44 -11.29
N GLY A 61 0.03 -13.50 -10.54
CA GLY A 61 0.27 -14.83 -11.09
C GLY A 61 1.60 -14.99 -11.85
N ASN A 62 2.40 -13.94 -11.96
CA ASN A 62 3.72 -14.01 -12.58
C ASN A 62 4.78 -14.45 -11.54
N PRO A 63 5.48 -15.59 -11.75
CA PRO A 63 6.46 -16.10 -10.77
C PRO A 63 7.65 -15.14 -10.52
N ARG A 64 7.86 -14.15 -11.37
CA ARG A 64 8.86 -13.08 -11.15
C ARG A 64 8.45 -12.13 -10.03
N THR A 65 7.14 -11.90 -9.83
CA THR A 65 6.61 -10.81 -8.98
C THR A 65 5.60 -11.28 -7.95
N ASP A 66 5.12 -12.52 -8.05
CA ASP A 66 4.06 -13.08 -7.22
C ASP A 66 4.49 -14.42 -6.60
N TRP A 67 4.11 -14.66 -5.35
CA TRP A 67 4.29 -15.95 -4.69
C TRP A 67 3.43 -17.07 -5.29
N GLY A 68 2.34 -16.73 -5.98
CA GLY A 68 1.40 -17.68 -6.56
C GLY A 68 0.58 -18.46 -5.54
N PHE A 69 0.29 -17.89 -4.38
CA PHE A 69 -0.52 -18.53 -3.34
C PHE A 69 -1.96 -18.76 -3.79
N LYS A 70 -2.58 -19.80 -3.21
CA LYS A 70 -3.99 -20.10 -3.34
C LYS A 70 -4.60 -20.27 -1.94
N THR A 71 -5.86 -19.90 -1.79
CA THR A 71 -6.62 -20.22 -0.57
C THR A 71 -6.86 -21.71 -0.46
N ALA A 72 -7.15 -22.19 0.74
CA ALA A 72 -7.76 -23.51 0.90
C ALA A 72 -9.13 -23.55 0.21
N PRO A 73 -9.55 -24.70 -0.33
CA PRO A 73 -10.91 -24.87 -0.83
C PRO A 73 -11.93 -24.59 0.27
N ALA A 74 -13.00 -23.87 -0.04
CA ALA A 74 -14.04 -23.52 0.93
C ALA A 74 -15.43 -23.98 0.44
N ALA A 75 -16.24 -24.53 1.33
CA ALA A 75 -17.59 -25.02 1.02
C ALA A 75 -18.48 -23.90 0.47
N GLY A 76 -18.43 -22.69 1.05
CA GLY A 76 -19.15 -21.50 0.56
C GLY A 76 -18.75 -21.03 -0.83
N LEU A 77 -17.68 -21.55 -1.40
CA LEU A 77 -17.19 -21.29 -2.76
C LEU A 77 -17.34 -22.52 -3.67
N ASN A 78 -18.26 -23.43 -3.37
CA ASN A 78 -18.45 -24.70 -4.09
C ASN A 78 -17.14 -25.52 -4.18
N GLY A 79 -16.36 -25.57 -3.12
CA GLY A 79 -15.09 -26.29 -3.08
C GLY A 79 -13.94 -25.65 -3.87
N ARG A 80 -14.08 -24.42 -4.35
CA ARG A 80 -13.05 -23.74 -5.10
C ARG A 80 -11.96 -23.17 -4.19
N ALA A 81 -10.71 -23.26 -4.66
CA ALA A 81 -9.58 -22.47 -4.19
C ALA A 81 -9.44 -21.21 -5.07
N LEU A 82 -9.22 -20.07 -4.47
CA LEU A 82 -9.02 -18.80 -5.16
C LEU A 82 -7.53 -18.48 -5.25
N ASN A 83 -7.10 -17.86 -6.34
CA ASN A 83 -5.78 -17.25 -6.41
C ASN A 83 -5.68 -16.13 -5.36
N TYR A 84 -4.56 -16.11 -4.65
CA TYR A 84 -4.30 -15.14 -3.58
C TYR A 84 -2.97 -14.41 -3.83
N PRO A 85 -2.94 -13.45 -4.78
CA PRO A 85 -1.70 -12.80 -5.19
C PRO A 85 -1.02 -12.08 -4.03
N ARG A 86 0.29 -12.33 -3.89
CA ARG A 86 1.16 -11.65 -2.91
C ARG A 86 2.47 -11.31 -3.57
N GLY A 87 2.87 -10.05 -3.45
CA GLY A 87 4.10 -9.57 -4.08
C GLY A 87 5.34 -10.27 -3.54
N ARG A 88 6.14 -10.84 -4.45
CA ARG A 88 7.47 -11.38 -4.21
C ARG A 88 8.49 -10.51 -4.95
N ILE A 89 8.67 -9.30 -4.45
CA ILE A 89 9.42 -8.24 -5.12
C ILE A 89 9.64 -7.07 -4.14
N LEU A 90 10.64 -6.24 -4.35
CA LEU A 90 10.78 -4.97 -3.63
C LEU A 90 9.49 -4.15 -3.73
N GLY A 91 9.01 -3.68 -2.59
CA GLY A 91 7.71 -3.01 -2.44
C GLY A 91 6.55 -3.96 -2.17
N GLY A 92 6.76 -5.30 -2.26
CA GLY A 92 5.76 -6.31 -1.98
C GLY A 92 4.46 -6.10 -2.77
N CYS A 93 3.33 -6.21 -2.09
CA CYS A 93 2.01 -6.05 -2.72
C CYS A 93 1.77 -4.64 -3.29
N SER A 94 2.41 -3.59 -2.78
CA SER A 94 2.27 -2.25 -3.34
C SER A 94 2.82 -2.12 -4.77
N SER A 95 3.70 -3.04 -5.16
CA SER A 95 4.24 -3.11 -6.52
C SER A 95 3.33 -3.83 -7.51
N ILE A 96 2.32 -4.60 -7.04
CA ILE A 96 1.46 -5.45 -7.88
C ILE A 96 -0.05 -5.28 -7.65
N ASN A 97 -0.49 -4.45 -6.69
CA ASN A 97 -1.90 -4.22 -6.37
C ASN A 97 -2.57 -3.23 -7.33
N GLY A 98 -3.88 -3.00 -7.17
CA GLY A 98 -4.67 -2.02 -7.93
C GLY A 98 -4.46 -0.56 -7.51
N MET A 99 -3.52 -0.27 -6.61
CA MET A 99 -3.14 1.08 -6.14
C MET A 99 -4.19 1.85 -5.35
N ILE A 100 -5.36 1.31 -5.09
CA ILE A 100 -6.39 2.00 -4.30
C ILE A 100 -5.81 2.41 -2.96
N TYR A 101 -5.93 3.71 -2.64
CA TYR A 101 -5.58 4.26 -1.35
C TYR A 101 -6.83 4.45 -0.50
N MET A 102 -6.99 3.62 0.49
CA MET A 102 -8.14 3.62 1.38
C MET A 102 -7.71 3.28 2.80
N ARG A 103 -8.13 4.09 3.75
CA ARG A 103 -7.96 3.86 5.19
C ARG A 103 -9.16 3.11 5.74
N GLY A 104 -9.00 2.47 6.90
CA GLY A 104 -10.14 2.02 7.69
C GLY A 104 -10.98 3.22 8.18
N GLN A 105 -12.20 2.94 8.61
CA GLN A 105 -13.06 3.92 9.27
C GLN A 105 -12.52 4.24 10.67
N ALA A 106 -12.83 5.40 11.20
CA ALA A 106 -12.46 5.79 12.56
C ALA A 106 -12.84 4.72 13.59
N ARG A 107 -14.06 4.21 13.49
CA ARG A 107 -14.57 3.16 14.40
C ARG A 107 -13.78 1.86 14.36
N ASP A 108 -13.11 1.51 13.25
CA ASP A 108 -12.33 0.28 13.15
C ASP A 108 -11.13 0.35 14.10
N TYR A 109 -10.47 1.50 14.15
CA TYR A 109 -9.35 1.75 15.05
C TYR A 109 -9.79 1.95 16.49
N ASP A 110 -10.89 2.68 16.71
CA ASP A 110 -11.45 2.88 18.05
C ASP A 110 -11.89 1.54 18.66
N GLN A 111 -12.42 0.63 17.85
CA GLN A 111 -12.71 -0.73 18.30
C GLN A 111 -11.44 -1.48 18.71
N TRP A 112 -10.35 -1.33 17.97
CA TRP A 112 -9.07 -1.94 18.38
C TRP A 112 -8.58 -1.39 19.71
N ALA A 113 -8.67 -0.08 19.91
CA ALA A 113 -8.32 0.53 21.20
C ALA A 113 -9.19 0.00 22.34
N GLN A 114 -10.52 -0.11 22.12
CA GLN A 114 -11.46 -0.68 23.10
C GLN A 114 -11.17 -2.17 23.44
N MET A 115 -10.63 -2.92 22.49
CA MET A 115 -10.16 -4.30 22.70
C MET A 115 -8.85 -4.38 23.52
N GLY A 116 -8.32 -3.25 23.99
CA GLY A 116 -7.11 -3.15 24.81
C GLY A 116 -5.83 -2.81 24.04
N ASN A 117 -5.92 -2.48 22.76
CA ASN A 117 -4.76 -2.06 21.97
C ASN A 117 -4.53 -0.55 22.16
N VAL A 118 -3.89 -0.18 23.25
CA VAL A 118 -3.56 1.22 23.55
C VAL A 118 -2.67 1.81 22.46
N GLY A 119 -2.95 3.05 22.03
CA GLY A 119 -2.22 3.70 20.94
C GLY A 119 -2.80 3.44 19.55
N TRP A 120 -3.95 2.75 19.44
CA TRP A 120 -4.59 2.39 18.19
C TRP A 120 -5.96 3.04 17.96
N SER A 121 -6.35 4.04 18.76
CA SER A 121 -7.54 4.84 18.45
C SER A 121 -7.36 5.65 17.16
N TRP A 122 -8.45 6.09 16.57
CA TRP A 122 -8.39 6.91 15.35
C TRP A 122 -7.54 8.17 15.55
N GLU A 123 -7.72 8.87 16.63
CA GLU A 123 -6.95 10.09 16.95
C GLU A 123 -5.45 9.80 17.05
N GLU A 124 -5.07 8.63 17.57
CA GLU A 124 -3.67 8.23 17.74
C GLU A 124 -3.04 7.76 16.42
N VAL A 125 -3.79 7.12 15.52
CA VAL A 125 -3.23 6.61 14.25
C VAL A 125 -3.29 7.63 13.10
N LEU A 126 -4.24 8.56 13.10
CA LEU A 126 -4.39 9.57 12.06
C LEU A 126 -3.11 10.40 11.80
N PRO A 127 -2.35 10.85 12.81
CA PRO A 127 -1.09 11.56 12.60
C PRO A 127 -0.06 10.75 11.81
N TYR A 128 -0.04 9.42 11.95
CA TYR A 128 0.88 8.56 11.20
C TYR A 128 0.45 8.37 9.75
N PHE A 129 -0.86 8.32 9.46
CA PHE A 129 -1.35 8.37 8.09
C PHE A 129 -0.93 9.66 7.41
N LYS A 130 -1.21 10.81 8.04
CA LYS A 130 -0.83 12.13 7.54
C LYS A 130 0.68 12.29 7.36
N LYS A 131 1.49 11.80 8.31
CA LYS A 131 2.96 11.87 8.26
C LYS A 131 3.55 11.19 7.02
N SER A 132 2.96 10.09 6.58
CA SER A 132 3.48 9.34 5.43
C SER A 132 2.92 9.82 4.10
N GLU A 133 1.81 10.55 4.11
CA GLU A 133 1.04 10.94 2.93
C GLU A 133 1.60 12.17 2.24
N ASP A 134 1.55 12.15 0.91
CA ASP A 134 1.72 13.33 0.05
C ASP A 134 0.44 13.44 -0.81
N TYR A 135 -0.59 14.06 -0.23
CA TYR A 135 -1.91 14.18 -0.85
C TYR A 135 -1.93 15.26 -1.91
N PHE A 136 -2.55 15.01 -3.04
CA PHE A 136 -2.53 15.90 -4.22
C PHE A 136 -3.17 17.27 -3.99
N ALA A 137 -4.17 17.34 -3.10
CA ALA A 137 -4.88 18.58 -2.79
C ALA A 137 -4.28 19.35 -1.59
N GLY A 138 -3.17 18.87 -1.01
CA GLY A 138 -2.51 19.51 0.13
C GLY A 138 -2.99 19.00 1.48
N ASP A 139 -2.59 19.72 2.54
CA ASP A 139 -2.91 19.39 3.92
C ASP A 139 -4.32 19.81 4.28
N ASP A 140 -5.00 19.00 5.07
CA ASP A 140 -6.19 19.36 5.79
C ASP A 140 -6.30 18.57 7.13
N GLU A 141 -7.46 18.54 7.74
CA GLU A 141 -7.69 17.81 9.00
C GLU A 141 -7.47 16.30 8.83
N MET A 142 -7.77 15.72 7.66
CA MET A 142 -7.68 14.28 7.37
C MET A 142 -6.46 13.91 6.52
N HIS A 143 -5.89 14.82 5.77
CA HIS A 143 -4.78 14.56 4.84
C HIS A 143 -3.50 15.27 5.23
N GLY A 144 -2.37 14.69 4.81
CA GLY A 144 -1.05 15.28 4.91
C GLY A 144 -0.39 15.47 3.56
N SER A 145 0.55 16.39 3.46
CA SER A 145 1.39 16.59 2.29
C SER A 145 2.87 16.49 2.62
N GLY A 146 3.68 16.30 1.59
CA GLY A 146 5.14 16.24 1.72
C GLY A 146 5.68 14.93 2.29
N GLY A 147 4.83 13.95 2.61
CA GLY A 147 5.26 12.61 2.95
C GLY A 147 5.74 11.83 1.72
N GLU A 148 6.22 10.61 1.93
CA GLU A 148 6.78 9.79 0.86
C GLU A 148 5.71 9.10 0.01
N TRP A 149 4.52 8.88 0.57
CA TRP A 149 3.44 8.09 -0.03
C TRP A 149 2.50 8.98 -0.84
N ARG A 150 2.80 9.15 -2.13
CA ARG A 150 1.99 9.98 -3.01
C ARG A 150 0.61 9.40 -3.26
N VAL A 151 -0.42 10.23 -3.11
CA VAL A 151 -1.84 9.94 -3.38
C VAL A 151 -2.36 10.97 -4.38
N GLU A 152 -2.98 10.50 -5.45
CA GLU A 152 -3.57 11.32 -6.51
C GLU A 152 -4.95 10.79 -6.90
N GLU A 153 -5.73 11.64 -7.57
CA GLU A 153 -6.91 11.18 -8.29
C GLU A 153 -6.52 10.20 -9.40
N GLN A 154 -7.37 9.24 -9.70
CA GLN A 154 -7.16 8.39 -10.87
C GLN A 154 -7.28 9.20 -12.16
N ARG A 155 -6.55 8.77 -13.18
CA ARG A 155 -6.52 9.47 -14.47
C ARG A 155 -7.49 8.88 -15.50
N LEU A 156 -8.01 7.68 -15.24
CA LEU A 156 -8.90 6.98 -16.13
C LEU A 156 -10.34 7.21 -15.66
N SER A 157 -11.18 7.70 -16.56
CA SER A 157 -12.64 7.76 -16.39
C SER A 157 -13.30 7.09 -17.58
N TRP A 158 -14.42 6.44 -17.35
CA TRP A 158 -15.26 5.82 -18.39
C TRP A 158 -16.71 6.23 -18.16
N ASP A 159 -17.41 6.56 -19.22
CA ASP A 159 -18.81 6.96 -19.15
C ASP A 159 -19.69 5.95 -18.40
N ILE A 160 -19.40 4.66 -18.56
CA ILE A 160 -20.13 3.60 -17.86
C ILE A 160 -19.96 3.68 -16.33
N LEU A 161 -18.79 4.11 -15.84
CA LEU A 161 -18.56 4.30 -14.39
C LEU A 161 -19.29 5.54 -13.89
N ASP A 162 -19.35 6.60 -14.68
CA ASP A 162 -20.10 7.80 -14.34
C ASP A 162 -21.61 7.52 -14.32
N HIS A 163 -22.14 6.77 -15.29
CA HIS A 163 -23.52 6.32 -15.27
C HIS A 163 -23.83 5.41 -14.09
N PHE A 164 -22.92 4.49 -13.74
CA PHE A 164 -23.07 3.66 -12.54
C PHE A 164 -23.12 4.51 -11.25
N LYS A 165 -22.22 5.48 -11.12
CA LYS A 165 -22.22 6.42 -10.00
C LYS A 165 -23.54 7.17 -9.91
N GLN A 166 -24.02 7.72 -11.02
CA GLN A 166 -25.31 8.42 -11.08
C GLN A 166 -26.48 7.51 -10.69
N ALA A 167 -26.51 6.27 -11.17
CA ALA A 167 -27.53 5.30 -10.80
C ALA A 167 -27.52 4.99 -9.28
N CYS A 168 -26.34 4.87 -8.66
CA CYS A 168 -26.20 4.70 -7.23
C CYS A 168 -26.76 5.90 -6.44
N VAL A 169 -26.46 7.11 -6.89
CA VAL A 169 -26.99 8.35 -6.28
C VAL A 169 -28.51 8.41 -6.40
N GLN A 170 -29.08 8.06 -7.57
CA GLN A 170 -30.53 7.98 -7.76
C GLN A 170 -31.18 6.92 -6.86
N ALA A 171 -30.47 5.84 -6.53
CA ALA A 171 -30.92 4.82 -5.60
C ALA A 171 -30.75 5.22 -4.12
N GLY A 172 -30.30 6.43 -3.82
CA GLY A 172 -30.16 6.96 -2.46
C GLY A 172 -28.78 6.71 -1.81
N ILE A 173 -27.79 6.19 -2.55
CA ILE A 173 -26.42 6.06 -2.04
C ILE A 173 -25.73 7.43 -2.12
N PRO A 174 -25.16 7.95 -1.03
CA PRO A 174 -24.53 9.27 -1.06
C PRO A 174 -23.29 9.28 -1.99
N GLU A 175 -23.12 10.36 -2.75
CA GLU A 175 -21.89 10.58 -3.49
C GLU A 175 -20.77 11.00 -2.51
N THR A 176 -19.60 10.38 -2.65
CA THR A 176 -18.40 10.81 -1.97
C THR A 176 -17.28 11.11 -2.95
N LYS A 177 -16.54 12.20 -2.69
CA LYS A 177 -15.33 12.54 -3.45
C LYS A 177 -14.08 11.97 -2.80
N ASP A 178 -14.20 11.56 -1.54
CA ASP A 178 -13.06 11.10 -0.75
C ASP A 178 -13.51 10.13 0.35
N PHE A 179 -13.07 8.89 0.25
CA PHE A 179 -13.37 7.83 1.22
C PHE A 179 -12.49 7.89 2.48
N ASN A 180 -11.51 8.79 2.53
CA ASN A 180 -10.53 8.83 3.62
C ASN A 180 -10.84 9.91 4.68
N ARG A 181 -12.12 10.28 4.84
CA ARG A 181 -12.57 11.28 5.82
C ARG A 181 -13.20 10.67 7.08
N GLY A 182 -12.78 9.46 7.44
CA GLY A 182 -13.29 8.75 8.63
C GLY A 182 -14.61 8.01 8.41
N ASN A 183 -15.29 8.22 7.29
CA ASN A 183 -16.46 7.48 6.84
C ASN A 183 -16.26 7.02 5.39
N ASN A 184 -16.41 5.70 5.16
CA ASN A 184 -16.20 5.08 3.85
C ASN A 184 -17.53 4.80 3.12
N GLU A 185 -18.65 5.33 3.61
CA GLU A 185 -19.96 5.12 3.00
C GLU A 185 -20.18 6.03 1.81
N GLY A 186 -20.64 5.45 0.70
CA GLY A 186 -20.95 6.21 -0.49
C GLY A 186 -20.49 5.56 -1.79
N VAL A 187 -20.65 6.31 -2.89
CA VAL A 187 -20.18 5.96 -4.23
C VAL A 187 -19.28 7.08 -4.76
N GLY A 188 -18.14 6.71 -5.34
CA GLY A 188 -17.18 7.66 -5.90
C GLY A 188 -15.98 6.96 -6.51
N TYR A 189 -15.08 7.74 -7.09
CA TYR A 189 -13.81 7.23 -7.57
C TYR A 189 -12.79 7.17 -6.42
N PHE A 190 -12.00 6.11 -6.38
CA PHE A 190 -10.94 5.97 -5.40
C PHE A 190 -9.73 6.83 -5.75
N HIS A 191 -9.14 7.44 -4.76
CA HIS A 191 -7.77 7.94 -4.87
C HIS A 191 -6.79 6.78 -4.96
N VAL A 192 -5.66 7.00 -5.61
CA VAL A 192 -4.69 5.95 -5.92
C VAL A 192 -3.26 6.36 -5.61
N ASN A 193 -2.42 5.37 -5.28
CA ASN A 193 -0.99 5.58 -5.10
C ASN A 193 -0.29 5.68 -6.46
N GLN A 194 -0.30 6.88 -7.02
CA GLN A 194 0.42 7.22 -8.25
C GLN A 194 1.05 8.61 -8.16
N ARG A 195 2.04 8.84 -9.02
CA ARG A 195 2.65 10.16 -9.24
C ARG A 195 2.79 10.39 -10.73
N LYS A 196 2.08 11.40 -11.26
CA LYS A 196 2.08 11.74 -12.70
C LYS A 196 1.79 10.54 -13.61
N GLY A 197 0.83 9.69 -13.20
CA GLY A 197 0.40 8.52 -13.96
C GLY A 197 1.29 7.27 -13.80
N TRP A 198 2.33 7.30 -12.99
CA TRP A 198 3.14 6.14 -12.66
C TRP A 198 2.75 5.59 -11.28
N ARG A 199 2.70 4.27 -11.15
CA ARG A 199 2.54 3.63 -9.83
C ARG A 199 3.57 4.17 -8.84
N TRP A 200 3.11 4.48 -7.65
CA TRP A 200 3.95 4.92 -6.55
C TRP A 200 3.98 3.84 -5.45
N SER A 201 4.78 2.79 -5.68
CA SER A 201 4.94 1.68 -4.73
C SER A 201 5.73 2.10 -3.50
N SER A 202 5.67 1.32 -2.42
CA SER A 202 6.46 1.55 -1.20
C SER A 202 7.97 1.52 -1.45
N SER A 203 8.44 0.71 -2.40
CA SER A 203 9.84 0.75 -2.84
C SER A 203 10.21 2.11 -3.42
N ARG A 204 9.36 2.70 -4.27
CA ARG A 204 9.60 4.03 -4.83
C ARG A 204 9.47 5.13 -3.79
N ALA A 205 8.50 5.01 -2.89
CA ALA A 205 8.23 5.98 -1.86
C ALA A 205 9.35 6.02 -0.80
N PHE A 206 9.71 4.87 -0.26
CA PHE A 206 10.56 4.79 0.92
C PHE A 206 11.99 4.33 0.65
N LEU A 207 12.22 3.39 -0.29
CA LEU A 207 13.57 2.88 -0.52
C LEU A 207 14.37 3.70 -1.52
N THR A 208 13.72 4.19 -2.60
CA THR A 208 14.45 4.96 -3.62
C THR A 208 15.15 6.19 -3.03
N PRO A 209 14.54 6.98 -2.14
CA PRO A 209 15.21 8.15 -1.55
C PRO A 209 16.42 7.83 -0.68
N ILE A 210 16.49 6.60 -0.15
CA ILE A 210 17.55 6.19 0.81
C ILE A 210 18.65 5.33 0.20
N LYS A 211 18.61 5.05 -1.09
CA LYS A 211 19.63 4.21 -1.78
C LYS A 211 21.06 4.73 -1.65
N SER A 212 21.23 6.02 -1.39
CA SER A 212 22.53 6.66 -1.20
C SER A 212 22.95 6.77 0.27
N ARG A 213 22.12 6.36 1.22
CA ARG A 213 22.50 6.32 2.64
C ARG A 213 23.61 5.27 2.83
N LYS A 214 24.62 5.65 3.60
CA LYS A 214 25.77 4.79 3.96
C LYS A 214 25.45 3.98 5.20
#